data_ba6aa8705c1ee47630e0d18ff231c9d8
#
_entry.id   ba6aa8705c1ee47630e0d18ff231c9d8
#
_cell.length_a   1.000
_cell.length_b   1.000
_cell.length_c   1.000
_cell.angle_alpha   90.00
_cell.angle_beta   90.00
_cell.angle_gamma   90.00
#
_symmetry.space_group_name_H-M   'P 1'
#
loop_
_entity.id
_entity.type
_entity.pdbx_description
1 polymer ?
#
loop_
_entity_poly.entity_id
_entity_poly.type
_entity_poly.pdbx_seq_one_letter_code
_entity_poly.pdbx_strand_id
1 'polypeptide(L)'
;MFNEAKKKYNDYDRNIILIPHSPFEHVEVPKQETTRKQALAAETINQILKLPYIYNANGKERIRPFNLAKDSFILSFCLIGMNSVDLHSCNAFQDNTITYNRSKTTGRRLDKAKMKVKF
;
A
#
# COMPACT_ATOMS: atom_id res chain seq x y z
N MET A 1 -4.43 13.36 -19.15
CA MET A 1 -5.39 13.18 -20.27
C MET A 1 -6.03 14.48 -20.75
N PHE A 2 -6.82 15.24 -19.95
CA PHE A 2 -7.52 16.43 -20.43
C PHE A 2 -6.58 17.55 -20.92
N ASN A 3 -5.55 17.88 -20.15
CA ASN A 3 -4.55 18.88 -20.54
C ASN A 3 -3.74 18.49 -21.78
N GLU A 4 -3.57 17.20 -22.02
CA GLU A 4 -2.93 16.69 -23.24
C GLU A 4 -3.84 16.84 -24.45
N ALA A 5 -5.15 16.61 -24.26
CA ALA A 5 -6.15 16.86 -25.30
C ALA A 5 -6.18 18.35 -25.68
N LYS A 6 -6.17 19.26 -24.70
CA LYS A 6 -6.08 20.71 -24.97
C LYS A 6 -4.83 21.04 -25.79
N LYS A 7 -3.66 20.51 -25.43
CA LYS A 7 -2.41 20.74 -26.17
C LYS A 7 -2.44 20.19 -27.59
N LYS A 8 -3.14 19.08 -27.80
CA LYS A 8 -3.21 18.41 -29.10
C LYS A 8 -4.19 19.08 -30.07
N TYR A 9 -5.32 19.58 -29.56
CA TYR A 9 -6.42 20.05 -30.39
C TYR A 9 -6.55 21.56 -30.43
N ASN A 10 -5.95 22.31 -29.51
CA ASN A 10 -5.92 23.75 -29.54
C ASN A 10 -4.64 24.23 -30.23
N ASP A 11 -4.80 25.13 -31.20
CA ASP A 11 -3.70 25.85 -31.83
C ASP A 11 -3.77 27.30 -31.38
N TYR A 12 -2.96 27.65 -30.37
CA TYR A 12 -2.98 28.99 -29.78
C TYR A 12 -2.33 30.03 -30.70
N ASP A 13 -1.40 29.62 -31.59
CA ASP A 13 -0.72 30.51 -32.53
C ASP A 13 -1.69 30.99 -33.62
N ARG A 14 -2.62 30.13 -34.01
CA ARG A 14 -3.67 30.45 -34.98
C ARG A 14 -5.00 30.86 -34.36
N ASN A 15 -5.02 31.00 -33.04
CA ASN A 15 -6.24 31.32 -32.28
C ASN A 15 -7.40 30.33 -32.51
N ILE A 16 -7.09 29.07 -32.81
CA ILE A 16 -8.07 27.99 -32.96
C ILE A 16 -8.22 27.27 -31.63
N ILE A 17 -9.27 27.55 -30.89
CA ILE A 17 -9.54 26.95 -29.58
C ILE A 17 -10.75 26.04 -29.70
N LEU A 18 -10.51 24.74 -29.90
CA LEU A 18 -11.55 23.70 -29.97
C LEU A 18 -12.05 23.27 -28.60
N ILE A 19 -11.18 23.33 -27.58
CA ILE A 19 -11.50 22.94 -26.21
C ILE A 19 -11.25 24.16 -25.31
N PRO A 20 -12.24 25.08 -25.17
CA PRO A 20 -12.04 26.34 -24.46
C PRO A 20 -11.96 26.16 -22.93
N HIS A 21 -12.82 25.31 -22.38
CA HIS A 21 -12.96 25.16 -20.92
C HIS A 21 -12.59 23.77 -20.43
N SER A 22 -12.13 23.71 -19.18
CA SER A 22 -11.99 22.42 -18.49
C SER A 22 -13.34 22.06 -17.85
N PRO A 23 -13.87 20.85 -18.04
CA PRO A 23 -15.09 20.44 -17.34
C PRO A 23 -14.91 20.41 -15.80
N PHE A 24 -13.65 20.49 -15.33
CA PHE A 24 -13.32 20.48 -13.91
C PHE A 24 -12.95 21.86 -13.37
N GLU A 25 -13.06 22.92 -14.18
CA GLU A 25 -12.63 24.28 -13.79
C GLU A 25 -13.47 24.84 -12.63
N HIS A 26 -14.75 24.45 -12.58
CA HIS A 26 -15.69 24.89 -11.55
C HIS A 26 -16.05 23.78 -10.54
N VAL A 27 -15.33 22.64 -10.58
CA VAL A 27 -15.53 21.55 -9.64
C VAL A 27 -14.55 21.72 -8.50
N GLU A 28 -15.02 22.18 -7.36
CA GLU A 28 -14.27 22.11 -6.12
C GLU A 28 -14.30 20.68 -5.59
N VAL A 29 -13.15 20.02 -5.63
CA VAL A 29 -13.00 18.72 -4.95
C VAL A 29 -13.04 18.97 -3.44
N PRO A 30 -14.05 18.46 -2.73
CA PRO A 30 -14.11 18.65 -1.28
C PRO A 30 -12.81 18.15 -0.65
N LYS A 31 -12.26 18.94 0.26
CA LYS A 31 -11.05 18.54 1.00
C LYS A 31 -11.36 17.24 1.73
N GLN A 32 -10.56 16.22 1.47
CA GLN A 32 -10.67 14.97 2.17
C GLN A 32 -10.50 15.22 3.67
N GLU A 33 -11.50 14.84 4.45
CA GLU A 33 -11.41 14.91 5.90
C GLU A 33 -10.19 14.13 6.37
N THR A 34 -9.45 14.71 7.31
CA THR A 34 -8.28 14.05 7.89
C THR A 34 -8.73 12.76 8.57
N THR A 35 -8.43 11.63 7.97
CA THR A 35 -8.68 10.32 8.57
C THR A 35 -8.01 10.26 9.94
N ARG A 36 -8.80 10.05 10.99
CA ARG A 36 -8.29 9.87 12.35
C ARG A 36 -7.38 8.66 12.38
N LYS A 37 -6.09 8.87 12.58
CA LYS A 37 -5.13 7.79 12.77
C LYS A 37 -5.44 7.11 14.10
N GLN A 38 -5.89 5.87 14.04
CA GLN A 38 -6.10 5.03 15.23
C GLN A 38 -4.87 4.14 15.39
N ALA A 39 -4.12 4.35 16.45
CA ALA A 39 -3.06 3.44 16.86
C ALA A 39 -3.65 2.38 17.80
N LEU A 40 -3.26 1.13 17.62
CA LEU A 40 -3.57 0.07 18.57
C LEU A 40 -2.74 0.24 19.83
N ALA A 41 -3.35 -0.01 20.97
CA ALA A 41 -2.63 -0.06 22.23
C ALA A 41 -1.66 -1.26 22.27
N ALA A 42 -0.54 -1.13 22.97
CA ALA A 42 0.45 -2.21 23.08
C ALA A 42 -0.15 -3.48 23.69
N GLU A 43 -1.09 -3.33 24.62
CA GLU A 43 -1.84 -4.43 25.25
C GLU A 43 -2.61 -5.25 24.23
N THR A 44 -3.25 -4.57 23.26
CA THR A 44 -3.99 -5.24 22.18
C THR A 44 -3.07 -6.05 21.28
N ILE A 45 -1.90 -5.50 20.96
CA ILE A 45 -0.89 -6.22 20.17
C ILE A 45 -0.39 -7.45 20.92
N ASN A 46 -0.13 -7.32 22.21
CA ASN A 46 0.28 -8.43 23.07
C ASN A 46 -0.81 -9.50 23.19
N GLN A 47 -2.09 -9.12 23.21
CA GLN A 47 -3.21 -10.06 23.19
C GLN A 47 -3.24 -10.84 21.87
N ILE A 48 -3.05 -10.17 20.73
CA ILE A 48 -2.99 -10.82 19.41
C ILE A 48 -1.83 -11.82 19.36
N LEU A 49 -0.66 -11.46 19.88
CA LEU A 49 0.51 -12.35 19.95
C LEU A 49 0.22 -13.62 20.74
N LYS A 50 -0.51 -13.53 21.84
CA LYS A 50 -0.86 -14.62 22.73
C LYS A 50 -2.03 -15.50 22.24
N LEU A 51 -2.74 -15.12 21.17
CA LEU A 51 -3.83 -15.94 20.65
C LEU A 51 -3.31 -17.33 20.27
N PRO A 52 -4.00 -18.40 20.66
CA PRO A 52 -3.60 -19.77 20.31
C PRO A 52 -3.79 -20.00 18.80
N TYR A 53 -2.97 -20.89 18.26
CA TYR A 53 -3.20 -21.40 16.91
C TYR A 53 -4.36 -22.40 16.91
N ILE A 54 -5.15 -22.36 15.85
CA ILE A 54 -6.29 -23.26 15.67
C ILE A 54 -5.82 -24.43 14.77
N TYR A 55 -5.87 -25.63 15.31
CA TYR A 55 -5.54 -26.87 14.61
C TYR A 55 -6.79 -27.62 14.18
N ASN A 56 -6.68 -28.44 13.14
CA ASN A 56 -7.76 -29.35 12.76
C ASN A 56 -7.85 -30.53 13.75
N ALA A 57 -9.02 -31.20 13.80
CA ALA A 57 -9.26 -32.36 14.65
C ALA A 57 -8.24 -33.51 14.47
N ASN A 58 -7.56 -33.55 13.32
CA ASN A 58 -6.56 -34.57 13.00
C ASN A 58 -5.11 -34.13 13.35
N GLY A 59 -4.93 -33.04 14.09
CA GLY A 59 -3.60 -32.53 14.48
C GLY A 59 -2.70 -32.06 13.34
N LYS A 60 -3.13 -32.16 12.09
CA LYS A 60 -2.39 -31.62 10.95
C LYS A 60 -2.60 -30.11 10.87
N GLU A 61 -1.49 -29.36 10.86
CA GLU A 61 -1.49 -27.95 10.58
C GLU A 61 -2.06 -27.70 9.18
N ARG A 62 -3.34 -27.47 9.10
CA ARG A 62 -3.90 -26.86 7.91
C ARG A 62 -3.77 -25.35 8.11
N ILE A 63 -3.13 -24.65 7.16
CA ILE A 63 -3.08 -23.18 7.15
C ILE A 63 -4.51 -22.69 7.16
N ARG A 64 -5.02 -22.38 8.36
CA ARG A 64 -6.35 -21.79 8.50
C ARG A 64 -6.24 -20.29 8.23
N PRO A 65 -7.24 -19.69 7.59
CA PRO A 65 -7.25 -18.24 7.34
C PRO A 65 -6.97 -17.42 8.61
N PHE A 66 -7.43 -17.88 9.76
CA PHE A 66 -7.20 -17.23 11.05
C PHE A 66 -5.72 -17.23 11.45
N ASN A 67 -5.03 -18.38 11.38
CA ASN A 67 -3.61 -18.49 11.73
C ASN A 67 -2.77 -17.64 10.77
N LEU A 68 -3.06 -17.74 9.47
CA LEU A 68 -2.39 -16.94 8.45
C LEU A 68 -2.60 -15.42 8.65
N ALA A 69 -3.81 -15.01 9.00
CA ALA A 69 -4.12 -13.59 9.27
C ALA A 69 -3.34 -13.09 10.50
N LYS A 70 -3.28 -13.89 11.57
CA LYS A 70 -2.49 -13.58 12.77
C LYS A 70 -1.01 -13.42 12.41
N ASP A 71 -0.42 -14.38 11.73
CA ASP A 71 1.01 -14.36 11.37
C ASP A 71 1.33 -13.22 10.41
N SER A 72 0.48 -12.97 9.43
CA SER A 72 0.64 -11.87 8.49
C SER A 72 0.55 -10.51 9.20
N PHE A 73 -0.35 -10.36 10.16
CA PHE A 73 -0.47 -9.14 10.97
C PHE A 73 0.79 -8.90 11.80
N ILE A 74 1.24 -9.92 12.53
CA ILE A 74 2.43 -9.85 13.39
C ILE A 74 3.67 -9.53 12.55
N LEU A 75 3.84 -10.25 11.44
CA LEU A 75 4.99 -10.06 10.56
C LEU A 75 4.97 -8.66 9.92
N SER A 76 3.81 -8.21 9.44
CA SER A 76 3.66 -6.84 8.93
C SER A 76 4.00 -5.79 9.98
N PHE A 77 3.56 -5.99 11.23
CA PHE A 77 3.85 -5.09 12.33
C PHE A 77 5.36 -5.06 12.65
N CYS A 78 6.00 -6.20 12.77
CA CYS A 78 7.45 -6.31 13.01
C CYS A 78 8.28 -5.71 11.88
N LEU A 79 7.78 -5.77 10.65
CA LEU A 79 8.39 -5.18 9.45
C LEU A 79 7.98 -3.72 9.20
N ILE A 80 7.65 -2.98 10.27
CA ILE A 80 7.35 -1.54 10.24
C ILE A 80 6.16 -1.22 9.34
N GLY A 81 5.11 -2.03 9.40
CA GLY A 81 3.88 -1.82 8.63
C GLY A 81 4.02 -2.16 7.14
N MET A 82 4.74 -3.21 6.83
CA MET A 82 4.83 -3.70 5.45
C MET A 82 3.44 -4.07 4.93
N ASN A 83 3.11 -3.61 3.72
CA ASN A 83 1.84 -3.94 3.07
C ASN A 83 1.77 -5.44 2.75
N SER A 84 0.59 -6.04 2.82
CA SER A 84 0.34 -7.45 2.50
C SER A 84 0.81 -7.85 1.10
N VAL A 85 0.67 -6.98 0.10
CA VAL A 85 1.18 -7.21 -1.26
C VAL A 85 2.71 -7.29 -1.27
N ASP A 86 3.37 -6.38 -0.57
CA ASP A 86 4.83 -6.35 -0.48
C ASP A 86 5.33 -7.55 0.31
N LEU A 87 4.61 -7.94 1.38
CA LEU A 87 4.92 -9.12 2.18
C LEU A 87 4.83 -10.41 1.36
N HIS A 88 3.76 -10.56 0.57
CA HIS A 88 3.56 -11.73 -0.31
C HIS A 88 4.63 -11.83 -1.40
N SER A 89 5.07 -10.69 -1.93
CA SER A 89 6.05 -10.61 -3.01
C SER A 89 7.51 -10.60 -2.51
N CYS A 90 7.70 -10.56 -1.19
CA CYS A 90 9.03 -10.46 -0.58
C CYS A 90 9.71 -11.82 -0.58
N ASN A 91 10.77 -11.97 -1.38
CA ASN A 91 11.56 -13.19 -1.51
C ASN A 91 13.06 -12.99 -1.22
N ALA A 92 13.47 -11.78 -0.91
CA ALA A 92 14.87 -11.45 -0.66
C ALA A 92 15.11 -11.28 0.86
N PHE A 93 15.60 -12.36 1.47
CA PHE A 93 16.01 -12.40 2.86
C PHE A 93 17.48 -12.80 2.95
N GLN A 94 18.31 -11.92 3.52
CA GLN A 94 19.73 -12.17 3.72
C GLN A 94 20.23 -11.41 4.94
N ASP A 95 21.06 -12.04 5.78
CA ASP A 95 21.72 -11.40 6.93
C ASP A 95 20.76 -10.64 7.85
N ASN A 96 19.66 -11.27 8.24
CA ASN A 96 18.59 -10.65 9.04
C ASN A 96 18.03 -9.35 8.42
N THR A 97 18.12 -9.24 7.10
CA THR A 97 17.65 -8.08 6.36
C THR A 97 16.69 -8.51 5.27
N ILE A 98 15.52 -7.91 5.26
CA ILE A 98 14.57 -8.03 4.16
C ILE A 98 14.75 -6.84 3.23
N THR A 99 14.92 -7.13 1.94
CA THR A 99 14.98 -6.11 0.90
C THR A 99 13.83 -6.32 -0.08
N TYR A 100 13.03 -5.29 -0.29
CA TYR A 100 11.90 -5.35 -1.22
C TYR A 100 11.65 -4.01 -1.91
N ASN A 101 10.96 -4.04 -3.03
CA ASN A 101 10.49 -2.84 -3.72
C ASN A 101 9.05 -2.56 -3.30
N ARG A 102 8.80 -1.38 -2.77
CA ARG A 102 7.46 -0.98 -2.33
C ARG A 102 6.54 -0.82 -3.53
N SER A 103 5.58 -1.74 -3.73
CA SER A 103 4.69 -1.79 -4.89
C SER A 103 3.92 -0.50 -5.12
N LYS A 104 3.43 0.15 -4.06
CA LYS A 104 2.68 1.43 -4.15
C LYS A 104 3.46 2.57 -4.80
N THR A 105 4.78 2.57 -4.73
CA THR A 105 5.62 3.68 -5.17
C THR A 105 6.59 3.31 -6.29
N THR A 106 6.68 2.05 -6.66
CA THR A 106 7.62 1.53 -7.68
C THR A 106 7.50 2.26 -9.02
N GLY A 107 6.27 2.58 -9.44
CA GLY A 107 6.03 3.30 -10.70
C GLY A 107 6.28 4.81 -10.66
N ARG A 108 6.53 5.38 -9.47
CA ARG A 108 6.70 6.83 -9.28
C ARG A 108 8.11 7.26 -8.93
N ARG A 109 8.96 6.32 -8.51
CA ARG A 109 10.34 6.60 -8.09
C ARG A 109 11.35 5.98 -9.03
N LEU A 110 12.39 6.72 -9.35
CA LEU A 110 13.51 6.29 -10.20
C LEU A 110 14.34 5.18 -9.53
N ASP A 111 14.43 5.18 -8.21
CA ASP A 111 15.14 4.19 -7.37
C ASP A 111 14.34 2.89 -7.15
N LYS A 112 13.21 2.72 -7.87
CA LYS A 112 12.29 1.57 -7.72
C LYS A 112 11.75 1.40 -6.30
N ALA A 113 11.79 2.44 -5.47
CA ALA A 113 11.30 2.44 -4.08
C ALA A 113 11.83 1.27 -3.23
N LYS A 114 13.12 0.99 -3.36
CA LYS A 114 13.80 -0.08 -2.60
C LYS A 114 13.78 0.20 -1.11
N MET A 115 13.27 -0.75 -0.35
CA MET A 115 13.20 -0.72 1.10
C MET A 115 14.10 -1.80 1.69
N LYS A 116 14.77 -1.49 2.80
CA LYS A 116 15.55 -2.45 3.58
C LYS A 116 15.07 -2.41 5.03
N VAL A 117 14.70 -3.54 5.57
CA VAL A 117 14.30 -3.69 6.98
C VAL A 117 15.23 -4.73 7.60
N LYS A 118 15.95 -4.31 8.65
CA LYS A 118 16.82 -5.17 9.46
C LYS A 118 16.11 -5.49 10.78
N PHE A 119 16.17 -6.72 11.26
CA PHE A 119 15.61 -7.19 12.52
C PHE A 119 16.58 -8.11 13.27
#